data_77bc7be21f87dca613fd05778a881e07
#
_entry.id   77bc7be21f87dca613fd05778a881e07
#
_cell.length_a   1.000
_cell.length_b   1.000
_cell.length_c   1.000
_cell.angle_alpha   90.00
_cell.angle_beta   90.00
_cell.angle_gamma   90.00
#
_symmetry.space_group_name_H-M   'P 1'
#
loop_
_entity.id
_entity.type
_entity.pdbx_description
1 polymer ?
#
loop_
_entity_poly.entity_id
_entity_poly.type
_entity_poly.pdbx_seq_one_letter_code
_entity_poly.pdbx_strand_id
1 'polypeptide(L)'
;ALLIAAIALIADLHGPDWMVPLMKWWFALAYVVLAAFVGAFADSLPKGQVMFITNAIKIAGCALMFYAPLLGDSNSQSLVLVFCAYTLVGTGAAAYSPAKYGIVTEMLPPKLLVKGNSWIEGLTVLSIIIGTVLGGVLINPTVSQALMALDWVTPVASTRTETAILFIGIVYLMAAITNLLIPRTNVVYPPQHTNPIKLLRTFAYYVAILWRDKLGQISLAVTTLFWGAGATLQFIVIEWGAQHLGYRLDQASILMGVAALGTIG
;
A
#
# COMPACT_ATOMS: atom_id res chain seq x y z
N ALA A 1 0.15 7.95 -1.62
CA ALA A 1 -0.86 8.88 -1.08
C ALA A 1 -1.09 8.67 0.42
N LEU A 2 -1.61 7.52 0.87
CA LEU A 2 -2.02 7.33 2.27
C LEU A 2 -0.88 7.52 3.28
N LEU A 3 0.35 7.10 2.96
CA LEU A 3 1.51 7.35 3.83
C LEU A 3 1.70 8.84 4.11
N ILE A 4 1.58 9.68 3.08
CA ILE A 4 1.73 11.14 3.22
C ILE A 4 0.61 11.71 4.10
N ALA A 5 -0.63 11.29 3.89
CA ALA A 5 -1.76 11.70 4.74
C ALA A 5 -1.60 11.23 6.19
N ALA A 6 -1.10 10.00 6.40
CA ALA A 6 -0.84 9.47 7.74
C ALA A 6 0.30 10.23 8.46
N ILE A 7 1.37 10.60 7.75
CA ILE A 7 2.44 11.45 8.30
C ILE A 7 1.87 12.80 8.71
N ALA A 8 1.05 13.43 7.86
CA ALA A 8 0.41 14.70 8.19
C ALA A 8 -0.51 14.58 9.42
N LEU A 9 -1.30 13.48 9.51
CA LEU A 9 -2.18 13.25 10.66
C LEU A 9 -1.40 13.05 11.97
N ILE A 10 -0.27 12.33 11.93
CA ILE A 10 0.60 12.17 13.10
C ILE A 10 1.15 13.53 13.54
N ALA A 11 1.56 14.38 12.59
CA ALA A 11 2.02 15.73 12.89
C ALA A 11 0.90 16.60 13.49
N ASP A 12 -0.32 16.54 12.96
CA ASP A 12 -1.49 17.25 13.48
C ASP A 12 -1.83 16.80 14.92
N LEU A 13 -1.63 15.52 15.24
CA LEU A 13 -1.82 14.95 16.58
C LEU A 13 -0.59 15.10 17.49
N HIS A 14 0.44 15.84 17.07
CA HIS A 14 1.70 16.03 17.83
C HIS A 14 2.37 14.70 18.21
N GLY A 15 2.32 13.73 17.29
CA GLY A 15 2.95 12.42 17.47
C GLY A 15 4.49 12.52 17.43
N PRO A 16 5.19 11.59 18.09
CA PRO A 16 6.65 11.60 18.12
C PRO A 16 7.26 11.21 16.75
N ASP A 17 8.41 11.75 16.41
CA ASP A 17 9.08 11.59 15.11
C ASP A 17 9.39 10.12 14.76
N TRP A 18 9.70 9.29 15.76
CA TRP A 18 9.97 7.86 15.57
C TRP A 18 8.75 7.06 15.06
N MET A 19 7.56 7.62 15.17
CA MET A 19 6.32 6.92 14.82
C MET A 19 6.17 6.73 13.31
N VAL A 20 6.68 7.67 12.51
CA VAL A 20 6.61 7.60 11.04
C VAL A 20 7.44 6.45 10.46
N PRO A 21 8.74 6.28 10.81
CA PRO A 21 9.50 5.11 10.38
C PRO A 21 8.91 3.80 10.90
N LEU A 22 8.42 3.78 12.14
CA LEU A 22 7.81 2.60 12.74
C LEU A 22 6.54 2.16 12.00
N MET A 23 5.69 3.09 11.56
CA MET A 23 4.51 2.77 10.76
C MET A 23 4.88 2.05 9.47
N LYS A 24 5.90 2.51 8.76
CA LYS A 24 6.34 1.87 7.53
C LYS A 24 6.96 0.50 7.77
N TRP A 25 7.74 0.37 8.84
CA TRP A 25 8.28 -0.91 9.26
C TRP A 25 7.16 -1.92 9.56
N TRP A 26 6.12 -1.48 10.28
CA TRP A 26 4.95 -2.31 10.60
C TRP A 26 4.14 -2.71 9.37
N PHE A 27 4.01 -1.80 8.43
CA PHE A 27 3.42 -2.09 7.12
C PHE A 27 4.20 -3.19 6.39
N ALA A 28 5.53 -3.09 6.36
CA ALA A 28 6.40 -4.11 5.76
C ALA A 28 6.34 -5.44 6.53
N LEU A 29 6.23 -5.39 7.86
CA LEU A 29 6.08 -6.57 8.70
C LEU A 29 4.82 -7.38 8.34
N ALA A 30 3.71 -6.70 7.99
CA ALA A 30 2.50 -7.37 7.54
C ALA A 30 2.77 -8.27 6.30
N TYR A 31 3.59 -7.82 5.35
CA TYR A 31 4.00 -8.64 4.20
C TYR A 31 4.81 -9.86 4.62
N VAL A 32 5.71 -9.73 5.58
CA VAL A 32 6.57 -10.84 6.04
C VAL A 32 5.74 -11.86 6.83
N VAL A 33 4.96 -11.40 7.81
CA VAL A 33 4.18 -12.27 8.69
C VAL A 33 3.06 -12.98 7.94
N LEU A 34 2.41 -12.29 7.03
CA LEU A 34 1.29 -12.83 6.28
C LEU A 34 1.71 -13.59 5.02
N ALA A 35 2.96 -13.55 4.61
CA ALA A 35 3.44 -14.13 3.34
C ALA A 35 2.97 -15.57 3.09
N ALA A 36 3.06 -16.43 4.10
CA ALA A 36 2.64 -17.83 4.01
C ALA A 36 1.11 -18.02 3.88
N PHE A 37 0.33 -17.06 4.37
CA PHE A 37 -1.13 -17.17 4.45
C PHE A 37 -1.83 -16.50 3.29
N VAL A 38 -1.31 -15.37 2.82
CA VAL A 38 -1.95 -14.60 1.75
C VAL A 38 -1.94 -15.30 0.40
N GLY A 39 -0.95 -16.17 0.14
CA GLY A 39 -0.93 -17.04 -1.04
C GLY A 39 -2.10 -18.03 -1.02
N ALA A 40 -2.28 -18.75 0.09
CA ALA A 40 -3.39 -19.68 0.27
C ALA A 40 -4.75 -18.96 0.19
N PHE A 41 -4.86 -17.78 0.78
CA PHE A 41 -6.06 -16.95 0.66
C PHE A 41 -6.33 -16.53 -0.80
N ALA A 42 -5.30 -16.09 -1.52
CA ALA A 42 -5.42 -15.70 -2.91
C ALA A 42 -5.85 -16.85 -3.83
N ASP A 43 -5.53 -18.11 -3.48
CA ASP A 43 -5.88 -19.29 -4.25
C ASP A 43 -7.23 -19.92 -3.82
N SER A 44 -7.81 -19.44 -2.72
CA SER A 44 -9.09 -19.96 -2.21
C SER A 44 -10.33 -19.38 -2.90
N LEU A 45 -10.20 -18.23 -3.58
CA LEU A 45 -11.29 -17.48 -4.20
C LEU A 45 -10.88 -16.99 -5.59
N PRO A 46 -11.84 -16.64 -6.47
CA PRO A 46 -11.55 -15.95 -7.72
C PRO A 46 -10.74 -14.67 -7.48
N LYS A 47 -9.68 -14.44 -8.26
CA LYS A 47 -8.72 -13.34 -8.03
C LYS A 47 -9.39 -11.96 -7.91
N GLY A 48 -10.40 -11.66 -8.75
CA GLY A 48 -11.16 -10.41 -8.66
C GLY A 48 -11.87 -10.24 -7.31
N GLN A 49 -12.40 -11.33 -6.73
CA GLN A 49 -13.04 -11.27 -5.40
C GLN A 49 -12.01 -11.05 -4.29
N VAL A 50 -10.85 -11.71 -4.36
CA VAL A 50 -9.74 -11.48 -3.42
C VAL A 50 -9.32 -10.01 -3.47
N MET A 51 -9.15 -9.45 -4.67
CA MET A 51 -8.76 -8.05 -4.88
C MET A 51 -9.84 -7.08 -4.38
N PHE A 52 -11.13 -7.42 -4.52
CA PHE A 52 -12.22 -6.65 -3.94
C PHE A 52 -12.19 -6.66 -2.40
N ILE A 53 -12.11 -7.86 -1.79
CA ILE A 53 -12.09 -8.01 -0.33
C ILE A 53 -10.90 -7.25 0.28
N THR A 54 -9.73 -7.38 -0.32
CA THR A 54 -8.53 -6.72 0.17
C THR A 54 -8.59 -5.19 0.03
N ASN A 55 -9.26 -4.66 -0.99
CA ASN A 55 -9.54 -3.23 -1.09
C ASN A 55 -10.59 -2.80 -0.06
N ALA A 56 -11.60 -3.62 0.24
CA ALA A 56 -12.56 -3.35 1.32
C ALA A 56 -11.83 -3.25 2.68
N ILE A 57 -10.84 -4.11 2.96
CA ILE A 57 -10.00 -4.01 4.15
C ILE A 57 -9.23 -2.67 4.18
N LYS A 58 -8.69 -2.22 3.04
CA LYS A 58 -8.01 -0.91 2.97
C LYS A 58 -8.97 0.25 3.18
N ILE A 59 -10.20 0.17 2.67
CA ILE A 59 -11.25 1.17 2.91
C ILE A 59 -11.60 1.23 4.41
N ALA A 60 -11.74 0.07 5.07
CA ALA A 60 -11.96 0.02 6.52
C ALA A 60 -10.79 0.65 7.29
N GLY A 61 -9.55 0.41 6.85
CA GLY A 61 -8.36 1.08 7.40
C GLY A 61 -8.39 2.60 7.19
N CYS A 62 -8.77 3.08 6.01
CA CYS A 62 -8.96 4.52 5.77
C CYS A 62 -10.06 5.11 6.64
N ALA A 63 -11.19 4.44 6.80
CA ALA A 63 -12.27 4.87 7.66
C ALA A 63 -11.83 4.95 9.14
N LEU A 64 -11.13 3.93 9.63
CA LEU A 64 -10.58 3.94 10.99
C LEU A 64 -9.58 5.10 11.17
N MET A 65 -8.73 5.37 10.17
CA MET A 65 -7.78 6.48 10.21
C MET A 65 -8.50 7.84 10.20
N PHE A 66 -9.55 7.97 9.42
CA PHE A 66 -10.37 9.17 9.32
C PHE A 66 -11.04 9.50 10.66
N TYR A 67 -11.61 8.49 11.32
CA TYR A 67 -12.30 8.67 12.59
C TYR A 67 -11.38 8.57 13.82
N ALA A 68 -10.08 8.28 13.65
CA ALA A 68 -9.16 8.13 14.78
C ALA A 68 -9.12 9.33 15.73
N PRO A 69 -9.13 10.61 15.25
CA PRO A 69 -9.16 11.76 16.15
C PRO A 69 -10.46 11.89 16.97
N LEU A 70 -11.57 11.35 16.44
CA LEU A 70 -12.88 11.39 17.12
C LEU A 70 -13.09 10.20 18.07
N LEU A 71 -12.48 9.05 17.79
CA LEU A 71 -12.63 7.83 18.58
C LEU A 71 -11.66 7.77 19.75
N GLY A 72 -10.56 8.52 19.70
CA GLY A 72 -9.58 8.55 20.78
C GLY A 72 -9.94 9.59 21.84
N ASP A 73 -10.01 9.19 23.10
CA ASP A 73 -10.23 10.09 24.24
C ASP A 73 -9.01 11.00 24.54
N SER A 74 -7.86 10.68 23.93
CA SER A 74 -6.61 11.42 24.04
C SER A 74 -5.80 11.32 22.75
N ASN A 75 -4.86 12.26 22.56
CA ASN A 75 -3.94 12.22 21.39
C ASN A 75 -3.18 10.89 21.31
N SER A 76 -2.77 10.32 22.44
CA SER A 76 -2.09 9.02 22.46
C SER A 76 -2.97 7.88 21.95
N GLN A 77 -4.24 7.86 22.30
CA GLN A 77 -5.19 6.85 21.81
C GLN A 77 -5.45 7.06 20.31
N SER A 78 -5.66 8.30 19.88
CA SER A 78 -5.81 8.63 18.46
C SER A 78 -4.60 8.17 17.64
N LEU A 79 -3.38 8.39 18.13
CA LEU A 79 -2.14 7.92 17.49
C LEU A 79 -2.08 6.38 17.39
N VAL A 80 -2.49 5.65 18.42
CA VAL A 80 -2.58 4.18 18.38
C VAL A 80 -3.60 3.73 17.33
N LEU A 81 -4.76 4.40 17.25
CA LEU A 81 -5.77 4.10 16.23
C LEU A 81 -5.26 4.35 14.81
N VAL A 82 -4.52 5.45 14.58
CA VAL A 82 -3.86 5.73 13.29
C VAL A 82 -2.88 4.62 12.94
N PHE A 83 -2.11 4.15 13.90
CA PHE A 83 -1.17 3.05 13.72
C PHE A 83 -1.89 1.73 13.36
N CYS A 84 -2.94 1.38 14.10
CA CYS A 84 -3.78 0.21 13.81
C CYS A 84 -4.44 0.31 12.42
N ALA A 85 -4.96 1.49 12.07
CA ALA A 85 -5.55 1.77 10.78
C ALA A 85 -4.57 1.55 9.62
N TYR A 86 -3.34 2.06 9.76
CA TYR A 86 -2.30 1.89 8.77
C TYR A 86 -1.84 0.43 8.65
N THR A 87 -1.78 -0.30 9.77
CA THR A 87 -1.52 -1.74 9.79
C THR A 87 -2.60 -2.52 9.05
N LEU A 88 -3.86 -2.15 9.22
CA LEU A 88 -4.99 -2.77 8.52
C LEU A 88 -4.88 -2.56 7.01
N VAL A 89 -4.51 -1.35 6.58
CA VAL A 89 -4.22 -1.07 5.16
C VAL A 89 -3.04 -1.90 4.65
N GLY A 90 -1.99 -2.05 5.45
CA GLY A 90 -0.83 -2.92 5.14
C GLY A 90 -1.23 -4.38 4.96
N THR A 91 -2.09 -4.89 5.83
CA THR A 91 -2.66 -6.24 5.73
C THR A 91 -3.44 -6.42 4.43
N GLY A 92 -4.32 -5.47 4.08
CA GLY A 92 -5.04 -5.48 2.81
C GLY A 92 -4.10 -5.41 1.60
N ALA A 93 -3.01 -4.64 1.69
CA ALA A 93 -2.02 -4.54 0.61
C ALA A 93 -1.21 -5.83 0.45
N ALA A 94 -0.79 -6.47 1.55
CA ALA A 94 -0.09 -7.74 1.53
C ALA A 94 -0.95 -8.86 0.91
N ALA A 95 -2.24 -8.92 1.29
CA ALA A 95 -3.18 -9.92 0.76
C ALA A 95 -3.60 -9.67 -0.69
N TYR A 96 -3.56 -8.41 -1.16
CA TYR A 96 -3.84 -8.04 -2.56
C TYR A 96 -2.75 -8.54 -3.51
N SER A 97 -1.50 -8.51 -3.07
CA SER A 97 -0.33 -8.72 -3.92
C SER A 97 -0.32 -10.08 -4.64
N PRO A 98 -0.53 -11.24 -3.99
CA PRO A 98 -0.55 -12.53 -4.69
C PRO A 98 -1.67 -12.64 -5.73
N ALA A 99 -2.84 -12.06 -5.46
CA ALA A 99 -3.94 -12.07 -6.43
C ALA A 99 -3.63 -11.21 -7.66
N LYS A 100 -2.97 -10.05 -7.47
CA LYS A 100 -2.55 -9.15 -8.56
C LYS A 100 -1.57 -9.84 -9.52
N TYR A 101 -0.59 -10.56 -9.01
CA TYR A 101 0.36 -11.29 -9.85
C TYR A 101 -0.21 -12.60 -10.38
N GLY A 102 -1.03 -13.29 -9.58
CA GLY A 102 -1.67 -14.55 -9.96
C GLY A 102 -2.62 -14.42 -11.14
N ILE A 103 -3.37 -13.31 -11.26
CA ILE A 103 -4.30 -13.10 -12.37
C ILE A 103 -3.59 -13.06 -13.73
N VAL A 104 -2.33 -12.63 -13.77
CA VAL A 104 -1.53 -12.59 -15.01
C VAL A 104 -1.31 -13.98 -15.57
N THR A 105 -0.98 -14.92 -14.69
CA THR A 105 -0.74 -16.32 -15.08
C THR A 105 -2.03 -17.06 -15.47
N GLU A 106 -3.16 -16.60 -14.97
CA GLU A 106 -4.47 -17.15 -15.33
C GLU A 106 -5.01 -16.61 -16.67
N MET A 107 -4.69 -15.35 -17.00
CA MET A 107 -5.24 -14.66 -18.18
C MET A 107 -4.33 -14.71 -19.39
N LEU A 108 -3.02 -14.87 -19.22
CA LEU A 108 -2.05 -14.78 -20.31
C LEU A 108 -1.41 -16.14 -20.60
N PRO A 109 -1.21 -16.46 -21.91
CA PRO A 109 -0.43 -17.63 -22.29
C PRO A 109 1.05 -17.46 -21.90
N PRO A 110 1.81 -18.57 -21.69
CA PRO A 110 3.19 -18.54 -21.21
C PRO A 110 4.12 -17.59 -21.99
N LYS A 111 3.92 -17.47 -23.30
CA LYS A 111 4.73 -16.60 -24.19
C LYS A 111 4.58 -15.09 -23.86
N LEU A 112 3.48 -14.69 -23.22
CA LEU A 112 3.18 -13.29 -22.87
C LEU A 112 3.39 -12.97 -21.41
N LEU A 113 3.75 -13.94 -20.55
CA LEU A 113 3.90 -13.73 -19.11
C LEU A 113 4.98 -12.69 -18.78
N VAL A 114 6.12 -12.73 -19.47
CA VAL A 114 7.20 -11.76 -19.26
C VAL A 114 6.70 -10.34 -19.55
N LYS A 115 6.04 -10.16 -20.70
CA LYS A 115 5.46 -8.87 -21.10
C LYS A 115 4.37 -8.41 -20.11
N GLY A 116 3.48 -9.31 -19.70
CA GLY A 116 2.42 -9.02 -18.72
C GLY A 116 2.97 -8.59 -17.37
N ASN A 117 3.96 -9.30 -16.85
CA ASN A 117 4.62 -8.95 -15.59
C ASN A 117 5.35 -7.62 -15.67
N SER A 118 6.05 -7.35 -16.78
CA SER A 118 6.71 -6.05 -17.01
C SER A 118 5.72 -4.89 -17.00
N TRP A 119 4.55 -5.05 -17.62
CA TRP A 119 3.49 -4.04 -17.56
C TRP A 119 2.96 -3.84 -16.14
N ILE A 120 2.72 -4.92 -15.39
CA ILE A 120 2.24 -4.81 -14.00
C ILE A 120 3.26 -4.11 -13.11
N GLU A 121 4.55 -4.43 -13.25
CA GLU A 121 5.59 -3.76 -12.46
C GLU A 121 5.74 -2.29 -12.86
N GLY A 122 5.79 -1.98 -14.14
CA GLY A 122 5.85 -0.60 -14.62
C GLY A 122 4.67 0.25 -14.13
N LEU A 123 3.44 -0.28 -14.23
CA LEU A 123 2.24 0.38 -13.70
C LEU A 123 2.26 0.48 -12.17
N THR A 124 2.86 -0.49 -11.47
CA THR A 124 3.00 -0.43 -10.01
C THR A 124 3.93 0.70 -9.60
N VAL A 125 5.11 0.82 -10.23
CA VAL A 125 6.05 1.93 -9.98
C VAL A 125 5.41 3.27 -10.31
N LEU A 126 4.78 3.39 -11.49
CA LEU A 126 4.06 4.60 -11.90
C LEU A 126 2.97 4.99 -10.89
N SER A 127 2.20 4.02 -10.39
CA SER A 127 1.17 4.25 -9.37
C SER A 127 1.75 4.71 -8.04
N ILE A 128 2.94 4.24 -7.66
CA ILE A 128 3.64 4.70 -6.46
C ILE A 128 4.03 6.17 -6.62
N ILE A 129 4.59 6.54 -7.77
CA ILE A 129 4.99 7.92 -8.08
C ILE A 129 3.76 8.85 -8.03
N ILE A 130 2.74 8.55 -8.83
CA ILE A 130 1.50 9.33 -8.89
C ILE A 130 0.85 9.39 -7.50
N GLY A 131 0.79 8.26 -6.80
CA GLY A 131 0.20 8.18 -5.46
C GLY A 131 0.95 9.02 -4.42
N THR A 132 2.27 9.11 -4.50
CA THR A 132 3.07 9.95 -3.59
C THR A 132 2.82 11.42 -3.87
N VAL A 133 2.89 11.85 -5.14
CA VAL A 133 2.59 13.22 -5.55
C VAL A 133 1.15 13.59 -5.20
N LEU A 134 0.18 12.73 -5.51
CA LEU A 134 -1.22 12.95 -5.17
C LEU A 134 -1.41 13.13 -3.66
N GLY A 135 -0.73 12.33 -2.84
CA GLY A 135 -0.76 12.50 -1.38
C GLY A 135 -0.31 13.88 -0.94
N GLY A 136 0.78 14.40 -1.52
CA GLY A 136 1.26 15.76 -1.26
C GLY A 136 0.30 16.84 -1.75
N VAL A 137 -0.25 16.68 -2.95
CA VAL A 137 -1.23 17.62 -3.50
C VAL A 137 -2.49 17.69 -2.62
N LEU A 138 -3.00 16.56 -2.13
CA LEU A 138 -4.19 16.53 -1.28
C LEU A 138 -4.00 17.23 0.07
N ILE A 139 -2.78 17.21 0.65
CA ILE A 139 -2.48 17.92 1.89
C ILE A 139 -2.03 19.37 1.67
N ASN A 140 -1.82 19.80 0.42
CA ASN A 140 -1.46 21.19 0.10
C ASN A 140 -2.56 22.15 0.57
N PRO A 141 -2.23 23.26 1.26
CA PRO A 141 -3.22 24.16 1.83
C PRO A 141 -4.23 24.69 0.83
N THR A 142 -3.78 25.09 -0.35
CA THR A 142 -4.65 25.68 -1.40
C THR A 142 -5.61 24.63 -1.95
N VAL A 143 -5.09 23.44 -2.27
CA VAL A 143 -5.90 22.36 -2.82
C VAL A 143 -6.89 21.83 -1.78
N SER A 144 -6.42 21.60 -0.56
CA SER A 144 -7.29 21.08 0.51
C SER A 144 -8.41 22.05 0.88
N GLN A 145 -8.14 23.37 0.88
CA GLN A 145 -9.17 24.38 1.10
C GLN A 145 -10.24 24.35 -0.01
N ALA A 146 -9.79 24.25 -1.27
CA ALA A 146 -10.72 24.15 -2.39
C ALA A 146 -11.57 22.87 -2.33
N LEU A 147 -10.99 21.75 -1.91
CA LEU A 147 -11.70 20.49 -1.74
C LEU A 147 -12.67 20.53 -0.54
N MET A 148 -12.29 21.16 0.57
CA MET A 148 -13.16 21.34 1.74
C MET A 148 -14.33 22.27 1.46
N ALA A 149 -14.21 23.17 0.48
CA ALA A 149 -15.31 24.06 0.06
C ALA A 149 -16.39 23.36 -0.79
N LEU A 150 -16.22 22.09 -1.15
CA LEU A 150 -17.23 21.31 -1.85
C LEU A 150 -18.38 20.99 -0.89
N ASP A 151 -19.63 21.24 -1.30
CA ASP A 151 -20.84 21.08 -0.48
C ASP A 151 -20.98 19.72 0.20
N TRP A 152 -20.51 18.64 -0.47
CA TRP A 152 -20.57 17.29 0.06
C TRP A 152 -19.38 16.93 0.97
N VAL A 153 -18.27 17.68 0.92
CA VAL A 153 -17.10 17.48 1.77
C VAL A 153 -17.22 18.25 3.07
N THR A 154 -17.73 19.48 3.02
CA THR A 154 -17.88 20.38 4.17
C THR A 154 -18.53 19.73 5.40
N PRO A 155 -19.61 18.92 5.29
CA PRO A 155 -20.22 18.28 6.46
C PRO A 155 -19.45 17.05 6.97
N VAL A 156 -18.48 16.54 6.21
CA VAL A 156 -17.80 15.26 6.48
C VAL A 156 -16.40 15.44 6.99
N ALA A 157 -15.61 16.37 6.42
CA ALA A 157 -14.21 16.58 6.72
C ALA A 157 -13.96 18.01 7.17
N SER A 158 -13.33 18.17 8.35
CA SER A 158 -13.06 19.46 8.97
C SER A 158 -11.60 19.90 8.83
N THR A 159 -10.70 18.94 8.55
CA THR A 159 -9.26 19.18 8.45
C THR A 159 -8.73 18.80 7.07
N ARG A 160 -7.54 19.34 6.73
CA ARG A 160 -6.84 19.00 5.47
C ARG A 160 -6.52 17.52 5.40
N THR A 161 -6.14 16.94 6.51
CA THR A 161 -5.74 15.55 6.60
C THR A 161 -6.93 14.62 6.47
N GLU A 162 -8.07 14.93 7.11
CA GLU A 162 -9.33 14.20 6.93
C GLU A 162 -9.78 14.24 5.48
N THR A 163 -9.73 15.42 4.84
CA THR A 163 -10.06 15.57 3.41
C THR A 163 -9.19 14.68 2.54
N ALA A 164 -7.87 14.65 2.77
CA ALA A 164 -6.96 13.80 2.03
C ALA A 164 -7.29 12.30 2.20
N ILE A 165 -7.55 11.85 3.44
CA ILE A 165 -7.92 10.45 3.73
C ILE A 165 -9.25 10.08 3.06
N LEU A 166 -10.23 10.99 3.07
CA LEU A 166 -11.52 10.79 2.41
C LEU A 166 -11.35 10.55 0.90
N PHE A 167 -10.59 11.40 0.21
CA PHE A 167 -10.34 11.24 -1.22
C PHE A 167 -9.54 9.96 -1.54
N ILE A 168 -8.59 9.58 -0.70
CA ILE A 168 -7.86 8.32 -0.83
C ILE A 168 -8.79 7.12 -0.62
N GLY A 169 -9.71 7.20 0.33
CA GLY A 169 -10.76 6.21 0.54
C GLY A 169 -11.67 6.03 -0.69
N ILE A 170 -12.04 7.14 -1.35
CA ILE A 170 -12.80 7.11 -2.61
C ILE A 170 -12.00 6.41 -3.72
N VAL A 171 -10.70 6.66 -3.83
CA VAL A 171 -9.84 5.97 -4.81
C VAL A 171 -9.80 4.46 -4.53
N TYR A 172 -9.71 4.03 -3.27
CA TYR A 172 -9.80 2.61 -2.93
C TYR A 172 -11.17 2.01 -3.21
N LEU A 173 -12.24 2.78 -3.02
CA LEU A 173 -13.60 2.35 -3.37
C LEU A 173 -13.74 2.14 -4.89
N MET A 174 -13.27 3.09 -5.69
CA MET A 174 -13.24 2.94 -7.15
C MET A 174 -12.42 1.72 -7.56
N ALA A 175 -11.25 1.52 -6.96
CA ALA A 175 -10.43 0.33 -7.21
C ALA A 175 -11.14 -0.97 -6.80
N ALA A 176 -11.88 -0.97 -5.69
CA ALA A 176 -12.67 -2.14 -5.28
C ALA A 176 -13.77 -2.47 -6.30
N ILE A 177 -14.51 -1.45 -6.75
CA ILE A 177 -15.57 -1.62 -7.75
C ILE A 177 -14.99 -2.15 -9.08
N THR A 178 -13.89 -1.56 -9.55
CA THR A 178 -13.25 -2.01 -10.80
C THR A 178 -12.73 -3.46 -10.72
N ASN A 179 -12.33 -3.92 -9.53
CA ASN A 179 -11.93 -5.32 -9.36
C ASN A 179 -13.08 -6.33 -9.53
N LEU A 180 -14.33 -5.90 -9.34
CA LEU A 180 -15.50 -6.74 -9.62
C LEU A 180 -15.73 -6.96 -11.13
N LEU A 181 -15.14 -6.11 -11.98
CA LEU A 181 -15.19 -6.25 -13.44
C LEU A 181 -14.19 -7.27 -13.97
N ILE A 182 -13.28 -7.77 -13.13
CA ILE A 182 -12.31 -8.80 -13.52
C ILE A 182 -13.06 -10.10 -13.81
N PRO A 183 -12.91 -10.67 -15.01
CA PRO A 183 -13.61 -11.89 -15.41
C PRO A 183 -13.15 -13.08 -14.56
N ARG A 184 -14.06 -14.02 -14.33
CA ARG A 184 -13.72 -15.28 -13.66
C ARG A 184 -12.94 -16.15 -14.66
N THR A 185 -11.74 -16.55 -14.30
CA THR A 185 -10.86 -17.36 -15.14
C THR A 185 -11.23 -18.86 -15.12
N ASN A 186 -12.10 -19.26 -14.16
CA ASN A 186 -12.49 -20.67 -13.91
C ASN A 186 -11.30 -21.59 -13.61
N VAL A 187 -10.14 -21.04 -13.26
CA VAL A 187 -9.00 -21.82 -12.76
C VAL A 187 -9.33 -22.28 -11.35
N VAL A 188 -9.24 -23.61 -11.14
CA VAL A 188 -9.47 -24.23 -9.83
C VAL A 188 -8.12 -24.65 -9.26
N TYR A 189 -7.78 -24.08 -8.11
CA TYR A 189 -6.60 -24.47 -7.35
C TYR A 189 -6.92 -25.63 -6.42
N PRO A 190 -5.93 -26.48 -6.10
CA PRO A 190 -6.10 -27.52 -5.08
C PRO A 190 -6.54 -26.91 -3.73
N PRO A 191 -7.37 -27.61 -2.96
CA PRO A 191 -7.78 -27.14 -1.64
C PRO A 191 -6.57 -26.80 -0.78
N GLN A 192 -6.54 -25.59 -0.26
CA GLN A 192 -5.45 -25.14 0.59
C GLN A 192 -5.56 -25.72 2.00
N HIS A 193 -4.44 -25.98 2.64
CA HIS A 193 -4.43 -26.45 4.01
C HIS A 193 -4.96 -25.35 4.95
N THR A 194 -5.87 -25.72 5.83
CA THR A 194 -6.39 -24.83 6.89
C THR A 194 -5.46 -24.75 8.12
N ASN A 195 -4.52 -25.70 8.25
CA ASN A 195 -3.57 -25.72 9.35
C ASN A 195 -2.43 -24.71 9.13
N PRO A 196 -2.28 -23.68 9.99
CA PRO A 196 -1.28 -22.64 9.84
C PRO A 196 0.16 -23.16 9.84
N ILE A 197 0.45 -24.19 10.62
CA ILE A 197 1.80 -24.78 10.68
C ILE A 197 2.15 -25.46 9.35
N LYS A 198 1.18 -26.15 8.73
CA LYS A 198 1.39 -26.75 7.41
C LYS A 198 1.62 -25.68 6.34
N LEU A 199 0.85 -24.58 6.38
CA LEU A 199 1.05 -23.45 5.45
C LEU A 199 2.45 -22.85 5.59
N LEU A 200 2.91 -22.57 6.80
CA LEU A 200 4.27 -22.07 7.07
C LEU A 200 5.34 -23.06 6.57
N ARG A 201 5.17 -24.36 6.82
CA ARG A 201 6.12 -25.37 6.36
C ARG A 201 6.16 -25.48 4.83
N THR A 202 5.01 -25.43 4.18
CA THR A 202 4.89 -25.44 2.72
C THR A 202 5.53 -24.19 2.12
N PHE A 203 5.28 -23.02 2.70
CA PHE A 203 5.91 -21.77 2.28
C PHE A 203 7.44 -21.84 2.41
N ALA A 204 7.95 -22.26 3.57
CA ALA A 204 9.39 -22.43 3.80
C ALA A 204 10.03 -23.42 2.80
N TYR A 205 9.32 -24.49 2.46
CA TYR A 205 9.76 -25.47 1.46
C TYR A 205 9.90 -24.83 0.06
N TYR A 206 8.91 -24.05 -0.40
CA TYR A 206 8.98 -23.36 -1.69
C TYR A 206 10.04 -22.29 -1.72
N VAL A 207 10.22 -21.51 -0.64
CA VAL A 207 11.32 -20.55 -0.51
C VAL A 207 12.67 -21.26 -0.59
N ALA A 208 12.83 -22.42 0.07
CA ALA A 208 14.06 -23.20 0.01
C ALA A 208 14.35 -23.74 -1.41
N ILE A 209 13.33 -24.19 -2.15
CA ILE A 209 13.48 -24.61 -3.55
C ILE A 209 13.97 -23.42 -4.40
N LEU A 210 13.29 -22.27 -4.27
CA LEU A 210 13.61 -21.07 -5.03
C LEU A 210 15.03 -20.56 -4.71
N TRP A 211 15.44 -20.68 -3.43
CA TRP A 211 16.78 -20.30 -2.98
C TRP A 211 17.88 -21.27 -3.47
N ARG A 212 17.55 -22.52 -3.78
CA ARG A 212 18.48 -23.50 -4.36
C ARG A 212 18.70 -23.31 -5.86
N ASP A 213 17.75 -22.71 -6.55
CA ASP A 213 17.90 -22.36 -7.96
C ASP A 213 18.68 -21.04 -8.11
N LYS A 214 19.74 -21.06 -8.94
CA LYS A 214 20.61 -19.89 -9.12
C LYS A 214 19.88 -18.70 -9.72
N LEU A 215 18.95 -18.91 -10.64
CA LEU A 215 18.13 -17.84 -11.19
C LEU A 215 17.14 -17.31 -10.16
N GLY A 216 16.58 -18.18 -9.33
CA GLY A 216 15.73 -17.82 -8.20
C GLY A 216 16.46 -16.95 -7.19
N GLN A 217 17.70 -17.30 -6.82
CA GLN A 217 18.56 -16.48 -5.94
C GLN A 217 18.77 -15.07 -6.49
N ILE A 218 19.16 -14.96 -7.77
CA ILE A 218 19.40 -13.67 -8.43
C ILE A 218 18.12 -12.84 -8.43
N SER A 219 17.00 -13.44 -8.82
CA SER A 219 15.70 -12.77 -8.86
C SER A 219 15.29 -12.24 -7.47
N LEU A 220 15.38 -13.07 -6.44
CA LEU A 220 15.06 -12.68 -5.07
C LEU A 220 16.00 -11.56 -4.57
N ALA A 221 17.31 -11.68 -4.80
CA ALA A 221 18.28 -10.70 -4.35
C ALA A 221 18.06 -9.34 -5.04
N VAL A 222 17.90 -9.32 -6.35
CA VAL A 222 17.69 -8.09 -7.14
C VAL A 222 16.38 -7.42 -6.73
N THR A 223 15.28 -8.19 -6.63
CA THR A 223 13.97 -7.65 -6.23
C THR A 223 14.02 -7.09 -4.81
N THR A 224 14.64 -7.81 -3.88
CA THR A 224 14.77 -7.36 -2.48
C THR A 224 15.61 -6.09 -2.39
N LEU A 225 16.73 -6.03 -3.11
CA LEU A 225 17.58 -4.84 -3.16
C LEU A 225 16.85 -3.64 -3.74
N PHE A 226 16.15 -3.83 -4.87
CA PHE A 226 15.39 -2.76 -5.51
C PHE A 226 14.32 -2.17 -4.59
N TRP A 227 13.47 -3.01 -4.01
CA TRP A 227 12.41 -2.54 -3.11
C TRP A 227 12.96 -2.00 -1.78
N GLY A 228 14.02 -2.61 -1.24
CA GLY A 228 14.68 -2.15 -0.02
C GLY A 228 15.33 -0.77 -0.22
N ALA A 229 16.10 -0.60 -1.29
CA ALA A 229 16.70 0.69 -1.64
C ALA A 229 15.65 1.77 -1.87
N GLY A 230 14.60 1.47 -2.65
CA GLY A 230 13.49 2.41 -2.90
C GLY A 230 12.76 2.83 -1.62
N ALA A 231 12.53 1.87 -0.71
CA ALA A 231 11.91 2.15 0.57
C ALA A 231 12.77 3.08 1.45
N THR A 232 14.07 2.85 1.51
CA THR A 232 15.02 3.67 2.28
C THR A 232 15.15 5.05 1.67
N LEU A 233 15.31 5.14 0.35
CA LEU A 233 15.47 6.40 -0.37
C LEU A 233 14.26 7.33 -0.16
N GLN A 234 13.06 6.77 -0.07
CA GLN A 234 11.85 7.56 0.17
C GLN A 234 11.92 8.37 1.46
N PHE A 235 12.44 7.82 2.55
CA PHE A 235 12.61 8.56 3.80
C PHE A 235 13.73 9.57 3.73
N ILE A 236 14.87 9.16 3.16
CA ILE A 236 16.03 10.04 3.01
C ILE A 236 15.65 11.29 2.22
N VAL A 237 14.92 11.16 1.12
CA VAL A 237 14.51 12.31 0.29
C VAL A 237 13.55 13.23 1.02
N ILE A 238 12.58 12.68 1.76
CA ILE A 238 11.61 13.48 2.53
C ILE A 238 12.35 14.25 3.64
N GLU A 239 13.17 13.58 4.42
CA GLU A 239 13.91 14.16 5.54
C GLU A 239 14.94 15.18 5.06
N TRP A 240 15.71 14.84 4.03
CA TRP A 240 16.70 15.74 3.42
C TRP A 240 16.04 17.01 2.84
N GLY A 241 14.89 16.86 2.18
CA GLY A 241 14.10 17.98 1.65
C GLY A 241 13.63 18.92 2.76
N ALA A 242 13.22 18.37 3.91
CA ALA A 242 12.80 19.16 5.06
C ALA A 242 13.99 19.87 5.71
N GLN A 243 15.10 19.17 5.96
CA GLN A 243 16.25 19.71 6.71
C GLN A 243 17.10 20.69 5.90
N HIS A 244 17.33 20.44 4.60
CA HIS A 244 18.29 21.20 3.80
C HIS A 244 17.62 22.20 2.85
N LEU A 245 16.39 21.92 2.38
CA LEU A 245 15.65 22.80 1.48
C LEU A 245 14.52 23.55 2.19
N GLY A 246 14.24 23.25 3.45
CA GLY A 246 13.13 23.82 4.19
C GLY A 246 11.76 23.45 3.58
N TYR A 247 11.68 22.35 2.84
CA TYR A 247 10.46 21.93 2.16
C TYR A 247 9.44 21.41 3.15
N ARG A 248 8.19 21.78 2.91
CA ARG A 248 7.04 21.17 3.58
C ARG A 248 6.78 19.80 2.98
N LEU A 249 6.00 18.99 3.67
CA LEU A 249 5.70 17.61 3.27
C LEU A 249 5.08 17.50 1.86
N ASP A 250 4.24 18.46 1.47
CA ASP A 250 3.67 18.54 0.12
C ASP A 250 4.75 18.74 -0.95
N GLN A 251 5.72 19.63 -0.72
CA GLN A 251 6.85 19.89 -1.61
C GLN A 251 7.83 18.69 -1.64
N ALA A 252 8.16 18.12 -0.49
CA ALA A 252 9.01 16.94 -0.38
C ALA A 252 8.41 15.72 -1.10
N SER A 253 7.08 15.58 -1.13
CA SER A 253 6.40 14.52 -1.87
C SER A 253 6.54 14.66 -3.39
N ILE A 254 6.56 15.90 -3.91
CA ILE A 254 6.83 16.18 -5.34
C ILE A 254 8.29 15.84 -5.67
N LEU A 255 9.22 16.25 -4.83
CA LEU A 255 10.65 15.90 -4.98
C LEU A 255 10.83 14.38 -5.04
N MET A 256 10.11 13.64 -4.18
CA MET A 256 10.08 12.18 -4.20
C MET A 256 9.54 11.63 -5.52
N GLY A 257 8.51 12.26 -6.09
CA GLY A 257 7.97 11.90 -7.41
C GLY A 257 9.03 12.07 -8.51
N VAL A 258 9.77 13.16 -8.50
CA VAL A 258 10.88 13.42 -9.44
C VAL A 258 12.00 12.40 -9.29
N ALA A 259 12.42 12.10 -8.05
CA ALA A 259 13.45 11.10 -7.77
C ALA A 259 13.03 9.71 -8.28
N ALA A 260 11.75 9.35 -8.15
CA ALA A 260 11.22 8.09 -8.61
C ALA A 260 11.14 7.98 -10.15
N LEU A 261 11.05 9.09 -10.89
CA LEU A 261 11.15 9.07 -12.36
C LEU A 261 12.51 8.56 -12.84
N GLY A 262 13.58 8.81 -12.09
CA GLY A 262 14.91 8.27 -12.38
C GLY A 262 15.02 6.74 -12.27
N THR A 263 14.03 6.07 -11.70
CA THR A 263 14.00 4.60 -11.64
C THR A 263 13.35 3.95 -12.88
N ILE A 264 12.78 4.76 -13.79
CA ILE A 264 12.09 4.28 -15.02
C ILE A 264 13.06 4.30 -16.21
N GLY A 265 14.09 5.14 -16.19
CA GLY A 265 15.16 5.22 -17.21
C GLY A 265 16.24 4.22 -16.94
#